data_34976d80368a1943d115fc913b93edd1
#
_entry.id   34976d80368a1943d115fc913b93edd1
#
_cell.length_a   1.000
_cell.length_b   1.000
_cell.length_c   1.000
_cell.angle_alpha   90.00
_cell.angle_beta   90.00
_cell.angle_gamma   90.00
#
_symmetry.space_group_name_H-M   'P 1'
#
loop_
_entity.id
_entity.type
_entity.pdbx_description
1 polymer ?
#
loop_
_entity_poly.entity_id
_entity_poly.type
_entity_poly.pdbx_seq_one_letter_code
_entity_poly.pdbx_strand_id
1 'polypeptide(L)'
;MNISFDKNITGQPIGVSLVSDPRALDSFLDPYCSAAIWAREIPLQTQKWINELDPKLLPVGRVICPASMVEETIRNLCDISNLPPGVHRTWFEKDITELANLFSKLTNARYLRLRLGVYETASCPKFHIDYITSRLVCTYRGNGTQYGVSKNDDDPEEIKTVRTGCPIVLKGLL
;
A
#
# COMPACT_ATOMS: atom_id res chain seq x y z
N MET A 1 20.35 18.77 -2.68
CA MET A 1 20.00 18.99 -4.09
C MET A 1 18.50 19.23 -4.13
N ASN A 2 18.06 20.50 -4.30
CA ASN A 2 16.64 20.84 -4.31
C ASN A 2 16.04 20.37 -5.63
N ILE A 3 15.24 19.32 -5.62
CA ILE A 3 14.45 18.92 -6.77
C ILE A 3 13.13 19.67 -6.67
N SER A 4 12.94 20.67 -7.51
CA SER A 4 11.65 21.32 -7.71
C SER A 4 10.76 20.34 -8.47
N PHE A 5 9.66 19.92 -7.85
CA PHE A 5 8.72 18.99 -8.47
C PHE A 5 7.59 19.77 -9.15
N ASP A 6 7.64 19.87 -10.48
CA ASP A 6 6.51 20.34 -11.28
C ASP A 6 5.44 19.24 -11.41
N LYS A 7 4.19 19.61 -11.67
CA LYS A 7 3.12 18.64 -11.91
C LYS A 7 3.27 18.03 -13.31
N ASN A 8 3.16 16.73 -13.42
CA ASN A 8 3.09 16.05 -14.71
C ASN A 8 1.67 16.15 -15.34
N ILE A 9 1.50 15.65 -16.56
CA ILE A 9 0.23 15.70 -17.33
C ILE A 9 -0.94 15.05 -16.57
N THR A 10 -0.69 14.14 -15.65
CA THR A 10 -1.70 13.48 -14.81
C THR A 10 -2.08 14.28 -13.57
N GLY A 11 -1.50 15.47 -13.37
CA GLY A 11 -1.68 16.31 -12.18
C GLY A 11 -1.02 15.74 -10.91
N GLN A 12 -0.16 14.73 -11.07
CA GLN A 12 0.67 14.21 -9.97
C GLN A 12 1.96 15.04 -9.85
N PRO A 13 2.57 15.11 -8.64
CA PRO A 13 3.91 15.67 -8.48
C PRO A 13 4.93 14.91 -9.35
N ILE A 14 5.96 15.57 -9.82
CA ILE A 14 7.10 14.90 -10.45
C ILE A 14 7.68 13.90 -9.43
N GLY A 15 8.02 12.70 -9.90
CA GLY A 15 8.48 11.60 -9.06
C GLY A 15 7.35 10.73 -8.50
N VAL A 16 6.07 11.02 -8.83
CA VAL A 16 4.94 10.15 -8.54
C VAL A 16 4.33 9.62 -9.83
N SER A 17 4.38 8.31 -10.02
CA SER A 17 3.77 7.61 -11.15
C SER A 17 2.36 7.14 -10.79
N LEU A 18 1.37 7.38 -11.68
CA LEU A 18 0.02 6.85 -11.56
C LEU A 18 -0.25 5.93 -12.75
N VAL A 19 -0.48 4.66 -12.48
CA VAL A 19 -0.64 3.62 -13.50
C VAL A 19 -1.98 2.91 -13.36
N SER A 20 -2.56 2.42 -14.47
CA SER A 20 -3.78 1.61 -14.48
C SER A 20 -3.51 0.11 -14.63
N ASP A 21 -2.31 -0.26 -15.03
CA ASP A 21 -1.87 -1.65 -15.18
C ASP A 21 -0.85 -1.98 -14.08
N PRO A 22 -1.01 -3.05 -13.29
CA PRO A 22 -0.07 -3.43 -12.25
C PRO A 22 1.35 -3.72 -12.80
N ARG A 23 1.47 -4.10 -14.07
CA ARG A 23 2.77 -4.32 -14.72
C ARG A 23 3.56 -3.02 -14.90
N ALA A 24 2.86 -1.91 -15.05
CA ALA A 24 3.49 -0.58 -15.18
C ALA A 24 3.99 -0.01 -13.84
N LEU A 25 3.78 -0.72 -12.72
CA LEU A 25 4.42 -0.39 -11.43
C LEU A 25 5.96 -0.54 -11.48
N ASP A 26 6.52 -1.17 -12.52
CA ASP A 26 7.96 -1.16 -12.77
C ASP A 26 8.53 0.25 -12.99
N SER A 27 7.70 1.25 -13.32
CA SER A 27 8.06 2.67 -13.27
C SER A 27 8.63 3.12 -11.92
N PHE A 28 8.30 2.41 -10.83
CA PHE A 28 8.93 2.60 -9.51
C PHE A 28 10.46 2.38 -9.53
N LEU A 29 10.97 1.58 -10.46
CA LEU A 29 12.42 1.31 -10.59
C LEU A 29 13.17 2.50 -11.18
N ASP A 30 12.49 3.44 -11.84
CA ASP A 30 13.10 4.66 -12.33
C ASP A 30 13.74 5.44 -11.16
N PRO A 31 15.03 5.86 -11.28
CA PRO A 31 15.71 6.63 -10.24
C PRO A 31 14.98 7.90 -9.81
N TYR A 32 14.23 8.52 -10.73
CA TYR A 32 13.45 9.74 -10.47
C TYR A 32 12.03 9.50 -9.95
N CYS A 33 11.60 8.23 -9.86
CA CYS A 33 10.30 7.89 -9.28
C CYS A 33 10.44 7.64 -7.77
N SER A 34 9.78 8.43 -6.96
CA SER A 34 9.75 8.29 -5.49
C SER A 34 8.56 7.44 -5.03
N ALA A 35 7.48 7.42 -5.81
CA ALA A 35 6.29 6.64 -5.53
C ALA A 35 5.58 6.22 -6.81
N ALA A 36 5.00 5.02 -6.80
CA ALA A 36 4.14 4.52 -7.86
C ALA A 36 2.80 4.06 -7.29
N ILE A 37 1.70 4.52 -7.87
CA ILE A 37 0.33 4.22 -7.43
C ILE A 37 -0.36 3.44 -8.54
N TRP A 38 -0.91 2.27 -8.20
CA TRP A 38 -1.78 1.55 -9.11
C TRP A 38 -3.23 1.95 -8.88
N ALA A 39 -3.80 2.69 -9.85
CA ALA A 39 -5.19 3.10 -9.85
C ALA A 39 -6.07 1.89 -10.21
N ARG A 40 -6.82 1.40 -9.23
CA ARG A 40 -7.75 0.27 -9.38
C ARG A 40 -8.96 0.45 -8.46
N GLU A 41 -9.89 -0.48 -8.54
CA GLU A 41 -11.06 -0.52 -7.67
C GLU A 41 -11.20 -1.90 -7.03
N ILE A 42 -11.61 -1.93 -5.77
CA ILE A 42 -12.06 -3.13 -5.08
C ILE A 42 -13.48 -3.44 -5.59
N PRO A 43 -13.86 -4.72 -5.85
CA PRO A 43 -15.24 -5.06 -6.19
C PRO A 43 -16.22 -4.47 -5.17
N LEU A 44 -17.24 -3.78 -5.65
CA LEU A 44 -18.17 -2.99 -4.82
C LEU A 44 -18.73 -3.77 -3.61
N GLN A 45 -19.15 -5.02 -3.83
CA GLN A 45 -19.70 -5.85 -2.78
C GLN A 45 -18.65 -6.25 -1.74
N THR A 46 -17.41 -6.46 -2.16
CA THR A 46 -16.29 -6.75 -1.24
C THR A 46 -15.93 -5.51 -0.44
N GLN A 47 -15.90 -4.33 -1.06
CA GLN A 47 -15.66 -3.08 -0.34
C GLN A 47 -16.76 -2.82 0.71
N LYS A 48 -18.03 -3.05 0.34
CA LYS A 48 -19.15 -2.93 1.28
C LYS A 48 -18.97 -3.89 2.46
N TRP A 49 -18.68 -5.16 2.18
CA TRP A 49 -18.43 -6.17 3.21
C TRP A 49 -17.29 -5.77 4.16
N ILE A 50 -16.14 -5.31 3.63
CA ILE A 50 -15.01 -4.84 4.47
C ILE A 50 -15.44 -3.67 5.36
N ASN A 51 -16.25 -2.74 4.84
CA ASN A 51 -16.69 -1.56 5.58
C ASN A 51 -17.67 -1.89 6.72
N GLU A 52 -18.47 -2.95 6.56
CA GLU A 52 -19.49 -3.40 7.53
C GLU A 52 -18.93 -4.35 8.60
N LEU A 53 -17.73 -4.90 8.43
CA LEU A 53 -17.11 -5.78 9.42
C LEU A 53 -16.87 -5.06 10.76
N ASP A 54 -17.03 -5.79 11.86
CA ASP A 54 -16.45 -5.35 13.14
C ASP A 54 -14.92 -5.23 12.98
N PRO A 55 -14.30 -4.08 13.31
CA PRO A 55 -12.86 -3.92 13.22
C PRO A 55 -12.05 -5.00 13.93
N LYS A 56 -12.61 -5.63 14.97
CA LYS A 56 -11.97 -6.72 15.73
C LYS A 56 -11.81 -8.01 14.91
N LEU A 57 -12.61 -8.18 13.85
CA LEU A 57 -12.52 -9.32 12.94
C LEU A 57 -11.51 -9.10 11.81
N LEU A 58 -11.02 -7.89 11.63
CA LEU A 58 -10.01 -7.61 10.62
C LEU A 58 -8.64 -8.15 11.07
N PRO A 59 -7.87 -8.77 10.17
CA PRO A 59 -6.61 -9.39 10.54
C PRO A 59 -5.57 -8.34 10.96
N VAL A 60 -4.90 -8.62 12.06
CA VAL A 60 -3.81 -7.81 12.60
C VAL A 60 -2.59 -8.70 12.81
N GLY A 61 -1.45 -8.26 12.32
CA GLY A 61 -0.22 -9.00 12.52
C GLY A 61 1.00 -8.34 11.89
N ARG A 62 2.16 -8.76 12.35
CA ARG A 62 3.47 -8.37 11.81
C ARG A 62 4.35 -9.60 11.73
N VAL A 63 4.60 -10.07 10.51
CA VAL A 63 5.30 -11.31 10.23
C VAL A 63 6.38 -11.09 9.19
N ILE A 64 7.54 -11.73 9.37
CA ILE A 64 8.56 -11.85 8.33
C ILE A 64 8.48 -13.26 7.78
N CYS A 65 8.20 -13.39 6.50
CA CYS A 65 8.10 -14.69 5.83
C CYS A 65 8.74 -14.66 4.43
N PRO A 66 9.14 -15.83 3.91
CA PRO A 66 9.48 -15.96 2.49
C PRO A 66 8.29 -15.57 1.61
N ALA A 67 8.54 -15.01 0.43
CA ALA A 67 7.48 -14.67 -0.52
C ALA A 67 6.58 -15.87 -0.88
N SER A 68 7.14 -17.09 -0.92
CA SER A 68 6.40 -18.34 -1.15
C SER A 68 5.41 -18.72 -0.05
N MET A 69 5.55 -18.16 1.16
CA MET A 69 4.69 -18.45 2.32
C MET A 69 3.64 -17.35 2.60
N VAL A 70 3.58 -16.34 1.74
CA VAL A 70 2.68 -15.20 1.95
C VAL A 70 1.22 -15.64 2.02
N GLU A 71 0.76 -16.47 1.08
CA GLU A 71 -0.64 -16.93 1.03
C GLU A 71 -1.06 -17.65 2.32
N GLU A 72 -0.24 -18.58 2.79
CA GLU A 72 -0.48 -19.30 4.04
C GLU A 72 -0.45 -18.35 5.25
N THR A 73 0.50 -17.43 5.27
CA THR A 73 0.64 -16.42 6.34
C THR A 73 -0.62 -15.53 6.42
N ILE A 74 -1.13 -15.05 5.29
CA ILE A 74 -2.34 -14.22 5.24
C ILE A 74 -3.56 -15.01 5.71
N ARG A 75 -3.74 -16.27 5.22
CA ARG A 75 -4.82 -17.13 5.64
C ARG A 75 -4.81 -17.35 7.16
N ASN A 76 -3.65 -17.66 7.74
CA ASN A 76 -3.50 -17.86 9.17
C ASN A 76 -3.85 -16.58 9.98
N LEU A 77 -3.46 -15.39 9.51
CA LEU A 77 -3.84 -14.12 10.16
C LEU A 77 -5.35 -13.89 10.10
N CYS A 78 -6.01 -14.24 8.99
CA CYS A 78 -7.46 -14.15 8.85
C CYS A 78 -8.18 -15.16 9.77
N ASP A 79 -7.63 -16.36 9.94
CA ASP A 79 -8.18 -17.39 10.85
C ASP A 79 -8.05 -16.94 12.31
N ILE A 80 -6.90 -16.43 12.72
CA ILE A 80 -6.65 -15.93 14.08
C ILE A 80 -7.60 -14.78 14.44
N SER A 81 -7.93 -13.90 13.48
CA SER A 81 -8.88 -12.81 13.71
C SER A 81 -10.34 -13.24 13.64
N ASN A 82 -10.63 -14.50 13.33
CA ASN A 82 -11.97 -15.01 13.06
C ASN A 82 -12.68 -14.25 11.92
N LEU A 83 -11.93 -13.83 10.91
CA LEU A 83 -12.50 -13.18 9.73
C LEU A 83 -13.53 -14.12 9.08
N PRO A 84 -14.81 -13.71 8.90
CA PRO A 84 -15.85 -14.60 8.40
C PRO A 84 -15.49 -15.25 7.06
N PRO A 85 -15.66 -16.55 6.89
CA PRO A 85 -15.41 -17.24 5.62
C PRO A 85 -16.39 -16.78 4.54
N GLY A 86 -15.99 -16.93 3.28
CA GLY A 86 -16.83 -16.62 2.12
C GLY A 86 -16.08 -15.97 0.98
N VAL A 87 -16.79 -15.64 -0.09
CA VAL A 87 -16.20 -15.13 -1.33
C VAL A 87 -15.42 -13.83 -1.14
N HIS A 88 -15.86 -12.96 -0.24
CA HIS A 88 -15.21 -11.69 0.04
C HIS A 88 -13.90 -11.86 0.81
N ARG A 89 -13.86 -12.80 1.78
CA ARG A 89 -12.63 -13.19 2.47
C ARG A 89 -11.63 -13.81 1.49
N THR A 90 -12.08 -14.73 0.65
CA THR A 90 -11.22 -15.36 -0.37
C THR A 90 -10.63 -14.33 -1.31
N TRP A 91 -11.44 -13.36 -1.75
CA TRP A 91 -10.95 -12.24 -2.56
C TRP A 91 -9.90 -11.42 -1.80
N PHE A 92 -10.16 -11.06 -0.55
CA PHE A 92 -9.27 -10.25 0.29
C PHE A 92 -7.91 -10.93 0.52
N GLU A 93 -7.91 -12.22 0.88
CA GLU A 93 -6.70 -13.01 1.05
C GLU A 93 -5.88 -13.09 -0.25
N LYS A 94 -6.56 -13.35 -1.37
CA LYS A 94 -5.94 -13.42 -2.69
C LYS A 94 -5.34 -12.08 -3.09
N ASP A 95 -6.05 -10.99 -2.90
CA ASP A 95 -5.61 -9.66 -3.27
C ASP A 95 -4.35 -9.24 -2.50
N ILE A 96 -4.32 -9.44 -1.18
CA ILE A 96 -3.12 -9.14 -0.38
C ILE A 96 -1.94 -10.02 -0.84
N THR A 97 -2.19 -11.29 -1.13
CA THR A 97 -1.17 -12.23 -1.62
C THR A 97 -0.61 -11.77 -2.97
N GLU A 98 -1.46 -11.36 -3.89
CA GLU A 98 -1.04 -10.85 -5.21
C GLU A 98 -0.22 -9.57 -5.09
N LEU A 99 -0.62 -8.62 -4.23
CA LEU A 99 0.14 -7.40 -3.96
C LEU A 99 1.52 -7.69 -3.34
N ALA A 100 1.58 -8.61 -2.39
CA ALA A 100 2.84 -9.00 -1.77
C ALA A 100 3.78 -9.69 -2.77
N ASN A 101 3.25 -10.57 -3.63
CA ASN A 101 4.01 -11.23 -4.68
C ASN A 101 4.50 -10.24 -5.76
N LEU A 102 3.65 -9.28 -6.13
CA LEU A 102 4.02 -8.21 -7.05
C LEU A 102 5.18 -7.38 -6.46
N PHE A 103 5.07 -6.99 -5.19
CA PHE A 103 6.11 -6.23 -4.50
C PHE A 103 7.42 -7.03 -4.36
N SER A 104 7.33 -8.32 -4.04
CA SER A 104 8.49 -9.22 -3.99
C SER A 104 9.24 -9.27 -5.34
N LYS A 105 8.49 -9.39 -6.44
CA LYS A 105 9.07 -9.38 -7.79
C LYS A 105 9.68 -8.04 -8.14
N LEU A 106 8.97 -6.95 -7.87
CA LEU A 106 9.41 -5.58 -8.15
C LEU A 106 10.73 -5.23 -7.44
N THR A 107 10.89 -5.68 -6.19
CA THR A 107 12.05 -5.39 -5.34
C THR A 107 13.10 -6.50 -5.33
N ASN A 108 12.85 -7.62 -6.03
CA ASN A 108 13.66 -8.84 -5.98
C ASN A 108 13.87 -9.36 -4.54
N ALA A 109 12.91 -9.15 -3.66
CA ALA A 109 12.99 -9.52 -2.25
C ALA A 109 12.50 -10.95 -2.03
N ARG A 110 13.36 -11.82 -1.50
CA ARG A 110 13.02 -13.21 -1.14
C ARG A 110 12.17 -13.30 0.13
N TYR A 111 12.34 -12.34 1.04
CA TYR A 111 11.62 -12.24 2.31
C TYR A 111 10.87 -10.92 2.37
N LEU A 112 9.66 -10.97 2.87
CA LEU A 112 8.80 -9.81 3.06
C LEU A 112 8.47 -9.63 4.55
N ARG A 113 8.40 -8.38 4.96
CA ARG A 113 7.80 -8.00 6.24
C ARG A 113 6.37 -7.60 5.97
N LEU A 114 5.44 -8.51 6.25
CA LEU A 114 4.00 -8.26 6.17
C LEU A 114 3.55 -7.54 7.43
N ARG A 115 2.71 -6.53 7.28
CA ARG A 115 2.04 -5.86 8.38
C ARG A 115 0.59 -5.60 8.00
N LEU A 116 -0.32 -6.25 8.71
CA LEU A 116 -1.75 -5.94 8.69
C LEU A 116 -2.10 -5.20 9.97
N GLY A 117 -2.92 -4.18 9.89
CA GLY A 117 -3.28 -3.39 11.05
C GLY A 117 -4.59 -2.64 10.87
N VAL A 118 -5.26 -2.43 11.99
CA VAL A 118 -6.47 -1.60 12.09
C VAL A 118 -6.11 -0.37 12.91
N TYR A 119 -6.39 0.81 12.38
CA TYR A 119 -6.05 2.08 13.00
C TYR A 119 -7.29 2.96 13.05
N GLU A 120 -7.62 3.50 14.21
CA GLU A 120 -8.75 4.44 14.39
C GLU A 120 -8.35 5.87 14.02
N THR A 121 -7.06 6.17 14.08
CA THR A 121 -6.48 7.46 13.74
C THR A 121 -5.35 7.29 12.72
N ALA A 122 -4.83 8.38 12.18
CA ALA A 122 -3.64 8.32 11.35
C ALA A 122 -2.50 7.62 12.10
N SER A 123 -1.94 6.57 11.51
CA SER A 123 -0.87 5.77 12.13
C SER A 123 0.42 6.57 12.34
N CYS A 124 0.60 7.65 11.60
CA CYS A 124 1.67 8.62 11.79
C CYS A 124 1.14 10.02 11.48
N PRO A 125 1.14 10.96 12.44
CA PRO A 125 0.60 12.30 12.27
C PRO A 125 1.53 13.25 11.52
N LYS A 126 2.78 12.85 11.24
CA LYS A 126 3.77 13.67 10.54
C LYS A 126 4.16 13.04 9.21
N PHE A 127 4.36 13.90 8.20
CA PHE A 127 4.97 13.46 6.95
C PHE A 127 6.44 13.12 7.20
N HIS A 128 6.87 11.97 6.68
CA HIS A 128 8.24 11.50 6.76
C HIS A 128 8.54 10.53 5.63
N ILE A 129 9.82 10.35 5.35
CA ILE A 129 10.30 9.28 4.48
C ILE A 129 10.77 8.13 5.38
N ASP A 130 10.30 6.92 5.09
CA ASP A 130 10.69 5.75 5.87
C ASP A 130 12.18 5.43 5.74
N TYR A 131 12.81 5.04 6.85
CA TYR A 131 14.19 4.56 6.85
C TYR A 131 14.27 3.06 6.50
N ILE A 132 13.85 2.76 5.30
CA ILE A 132 13.83 1.43 4.67
C ILE A 132 14.14 1.58 3.18
N THR A 133 14.35 0.49 2.46
CA THR A 133 14.57 0.52 1.01
C THR A 133 13.28 0.88 0.25
N SER A 134 12.18 0.21 0.58
CA SER A 134 10.87 0.44 -0.05
C SER A 134 9.74 -0.14 0.76
N ARG A 135 8.51 0.35 0.50
CA ARG A 135 7.27 -0.12 1.12
C ARG A 135 6.13 -0.12 0.12
N LEU A 136 5.32 -1.17 0.15
CA LEU A 136 3.99 -1.18 -0.47
C LEU A 136 2.94 -0.98 0.63
N VAL A 137 2.01 -0.05 0.42
CA VAL A 137 0.87 0.19 1.30
C VAL A 137 -0.42 0.11 0.49
N CYS A 138 -1.42 -0.61 1.00
CA CYS A 138 -2.77 -0.62 0.47
C CYS A 138 -3.76 -0.47 1.62
N THR A 139 -4.63 0.53 1.55
CA THR A 139 -5.68 0.75 2.54
C THR A 139 -6.98 0.16 2.01
N TYR A 140 -7.54 -0.81 2.74
CA TYR A 140 -8.78 -1.50 2.35
C TYR A 140 -10.04 -0.88 2.95
N ARG A 141 -9.91 -0.05 3.99
CA ARG A 141 -11.04 0.62 4.67
C ARG A 141 -10.63 2.00 5.15
N GLY A 142 -11.51 2.98 5.00
CA GLY A 142 -11.27 4.36 5.43
C GLY A 142 -10.38 5.13 4.46
N ASN A 143 -9.72 6.17 4.93
CA ASN A 143 -8.88 7.04 4.12
C ASN A 143 -7.54 6.37 3.80
N GLY A 144 -7.11 6.47 2.55
CA GLY A 144 -5.83 5.94 2.10
C GLY A 144 -4.62 6.74 2.58
N THR A 145 -3.44 6.28 2.17
CA THR A 145 -2.17 6.93 2.49
C THR A 145 -2.14 8.35 1.94
N GLN A 146 -1.79 9.31 2.78
CA GLN A 146 -1.52 10.68 2.36
C GLN A 146 -0.07 10.83 1.93
N TYR A 147 0.15 11.60 0.88
CA TYR A 147 1.49 11.91 0.36
C TYR A 147 1.52 13.33 -0.17
N GLY A 148 2.72 13.87 -0.26
CA GLY A 148 2.95 15.19 -0.83
C GLY A 148 4.44 15.42 -1.03
N VAL A 149 4.79 16.54 -1.68
CA VAL A 149 6.16 16.95 -1.89
C VAL A 149 6.54 17.95 -0.82
N SER A 150 7.54 17.59 -0.03
CA SER A 150 8.15 18.49 0.94
C SER A 150 9.23 19.34 0.28
N LYS A 151 9.32 20.60 0.71
CA LYS A 151 10.43 21.51 0.41
C LYS A 151 11.11 21.85 1.73
N ASN A 152 12.42 21.73 1.81
CA ASN A 152 13.21 22.10 2.99
C ASN A 152 12.83 21.36 4.29
N ASP A 153 12.43 20.09 4.18
CA ASP A 153 11.98 19.26 5.32
C ASP A 153 10.71 19.76 6.05
N ASP A 154 10.00 20.74 5.47
CA ASP A 154 8.68 21.18 5.95
C ASP A 154 7.58 20.23 5.49
N ASP A 155 6.41 20.31 6.14
CA ASP A 155 5.23 19.56 5.70
C ASP A 155 4.81 19.98 4.28
N PRO A 156 4.29 19.05 3.44
CA PRO A 156 3.87 19.37 2.08
C PRO A 156 2.79 20.44 2.03
N GLU A 157 2.97 21.44 1.15
CA GLU A 157 1.94 22.46 0.88
C GLU A 157 0.68 21.86 0.23
N GLU A 158 0.85 20.86 -0.63
CA GLU A 158 -0.24 20.14 -1.29
C GLU A 158 -0.24 18.68 -0.84
N ILE A 159 -1.30 18.29 -0.12
CA ILE A 159 -1.50 16.92 0.34
C ILE A 159 -2.45 16.20 -0.60
N LYS A 160 -2.05 15.04 -1.09
CA LYS A 160 -2.86 14.12 -1.88
C LYS A 160 -3.15 12.87 -1.07
N THR A 161 -4.27 12.22 -1.37
CA THR A 161 -4.66 10.96 -0.73
C THR A 161 -4.80 9.88 -1.79
N VAL A 162 -4.15 8.74 -1.55
CA VAL A 162 -4.35 7.54 -2.36
C VAL A 162 -5.76 7.01 -2.12
N ARG A 163 -6.51 6.69 -3.18
CA ARG A 163 -7.86 6.12 -3.04
C ARG A 163 -7.80 4.77 -2.32
N THR A 164 -8.79 4.50 -1.48
CA THR A 164 -8.99 3.20 -0.84
C THR A 164 -8.97 2.08 -1.89
N GLY A 165 -8.27 1.00 -1.62
CA GLY A 165 -8.06 -0.10 -2.54
C GLY A 165 -6.90 0.07 -3.53
N CYS A 166 -6.40 1.30 -3.73
CA CYS A 166 -5.24 1.54 -4.58
C CYS A 166 -3.94 1.31 -3.79
N PRO A 167 -3.07 0.41 -4.22
CA PRO A 167 -1.75 0.30 -3.60
C PRO A 167 -0.82 1.42 -4.05
N ILE A 168 0.04 1.85 -3.14
CA ILE A 168 1.15 2.75 -3.40
C ILE A 168 2.45 2.05 -3.02
N VAL A 169 3.44 2.10 -3.90
CA VAL A 169 4.83 1.70 -3.61
C VAL A 169 5.64 2.97 -3.38
N LEU A 170 6.35 3.01 -2.28
CA LEU A 170 7.14 4.16 -1.82
C LEU A 170 8.61 3.76 -1.74
N LYS A 171 9.51 4.63 -2.24
CA LYS A 171 10.96 4.53 -1.92
C LYS A 171 11.21 5.09 -0.53
N GLY A 172 12.11 4.43 0.19
CA GLY A 172 12.66 4.93 1.43
C GLY A 172 14.05 5.57 1.23
N LEU A 173 14.74 5.79 2.35
CA LEU A 173 16.05 6.46 2.38
C LEU A 173 17.24 5.49 2.24
N LEU A 174 17.04 4.15 2.29
CA LEU A 174 18.10 3.14 2.20
C LEU A 174 18.33 2.66 0.78
#